data_49322337b7316fa8397d2b072af77168
#
_entry.id   49322337b7316fa8397d2b072af77168
#
_cell.length_a   1.000
_cell.length_b   1.000
_cell.length_c   1.000
_cell.angle_alpha   90.00
_cell.angle_beta   90.00
_cell.angle_gamma   90.00
#
_symmetry.space_group_name_H-M   'P 1'
#
loop_
_entity.id
_entity.type
_entity.pdbx_description
1 polymer ?
#
loop_
_entity_poly.entity_id
_entity_poly.type
_entity_poly.pdbx_seq_one_letter_code
_entity_poly.pdbx_strand_id
1 'polypeptide(L)'
;MNNQYEDKHIGSQMYNLENILEKKLFNTLRAHCKNDRGLILLLSKEAIDKVMQRTMDSGREFIYKEMSPAEKDQVLDVPFPCSTGLHSILGPDTFSLLQQYCLWNEEIMIMVFNKAVKEELNSFHREEASHD
;
A
#
# COMPACT_ATOMS: atom_id res chain seq x y z
N MET A 1 13.69 -23.05 17.32
CA MET A 1 12.86 -22.57 16.24
C MET A 1 11.56 -22.01 16.74
N ASN A 2 11.36 -20.78 16.60
CA ASN A 2 10.20 -20.19 17.24
C ASN A 2 9.40 -19.37 16.24
N ASN A 3 8.50 -20.04 15.53
CA ASN A 3 7.64 -19.39 14.55
C ASN A 3 6.54 -18.57 15.19
N GLN A 4 6.35 -18.66 16.50
CA GLN A 4 5.30 -17.92 17.19
C GLN A 4 5.49 -16.39 17.10
N TYR A 5 6.74 -15.94 17.20
CA TYR A 5 7.04 -14.51 17.09
C TYR A 5 6.73 -14.00 15.68
N GLU A 6 7.17 -14.73 14.66
CA GLU A 6 6.92 -14.36 13.27
C GLU A 6 5.43 -14.38 12.94
N ASP A 7 4.71 -15.41 13.45
CA ASP A 7 3.26 -15.49 13.22
C ASP A 7 2.52 -14.32 13.86
N LYS A 8 2.90 -13.92 15.06
CA LYS A 8 2.30 -12.77 15.73
C LYS A 8 2.59 -11.48 14.99
N HIS A 9 3.82 -11.34 14.50
CA HIS A 9 4.23 -10.14 13.74
C HIS A 9 3.44 -10.04 12.42
N ILE A 10 3.33 -11.16 11.70
CA ILE A 10 2.56 -11.22 10.46
C ILE A 10 1.08 -10.95 10.74
N GLY A 11 0.54 -11.52 11.83
CA GLY A 11 -0.84 -11.27 12.21
C GLY A 11 -1.11 -9.80 12.49
N SER A 12 -0.19 -9.12 13.18
CA SER A 12 -0.29 -7.71 13.46
C SER A 12 -0.24 -6.87 12.19
N GLN A 13 0.66 -7.20 11.27
CA GLN A 13 0.77 -6.52 9.97
C GLN A 13 -0.49 -6.73 9.14
N MET A 14 -1.04 -7.94 9.13
CA MET A 14 -2.28 -8.24 8.40
C MET A 14 -3.47 -7.47 8.98
N TYR A 15 -3.54 -7.37 10.31
CA TYR A 15 -4.58 -6.57 10.96
C TYR A 15 -4.49 -5.11 10.53
N ASN A 16 -3.29 -4.55 10.54
CA ASN A 16 -3.08 -3.17 10.11
C ASN A 16 -3.46 -2.98 8.65
N LEU A 17 -3.05 -3.92 7.79
CA LEU A 17 -3.35 -3.84 6.36
C LEU A 17 -4.85 -3.86 6.10
N GLU A 18 -5.57 -4.74 6.79
CA GLU A 18 -7.02 -4.85 6.65
C GLU A 18 -7.74 -3.56 7.02
N ASN A 19 -7.18 -2.80 7.97
CA ASN A 19 -7.80 -1.57 8.44
C ASN A 19 -7.43 -0.33 7.61
N ILE A 20 -6.35 -0.37 6.84
CA ILE A 20 -5.90 0.79 6.06
C ILE A 20 -6.14 0.66 4.56
N LEU A 21 -6.49 -0.52 4.07
CA LEU A 21 -6.91 -0.71 2.68
C LEU A 21 -8.43 -0.64 2.59
N GLU A 22 -8.92 -0.15 1.44
CA GLU A 22 -10.35 -0.22 1.16
C GLU A 22 -10.78 -1.68 1.14
N LYS A 23 -11.99 -1.95 1.63
CA LYS A 23 -12.46 -3.33 1.80
C LYS A 23 -12.43 -4.14 0.52
N LYS A 24 -12.93 -3.57 -0.57
CA LYS A 24 -12.93 -4.26 -1.86
C LYS A 24 -11.53 -4.55 -2.34
N LEU A 25 -10.63 -3.61 -2.15
CA LEU A 25 -9.24 -3.75 -2.55
C LEU A 25 -8.54 -4.84 -1.74
N PHE A 26 -8.77 -4.86 -0.44
CA PHE A 26 -8.20 -5.88 0.43
C PHE A 26 -8.68 -7.28 0.03
N ASN A 27 -9.97 -7.43 -0.25
CA ASN A 27 -10.54 -8.71 -0.68
C ASN A 27 -9.96 -9.16 -2.03
N THR A 28 -9.77 -8.22 -2.96
CA THR A 28 -9.17 -8.52 -4.26
C THR A 28 -7.71 -8.97 -4.08
N LEU A 29 -6.97 -8.29 -3.22
CA LEU A 29 -5.59 -8.64 -2.92
C LEU A 29 -5.50 -10.04 -2.31
N ARG A 30 -6.35 -10.35 -1.35
CA ARG A 30 -6.40 -11.67 -0.73
C ARG A 30 -6.68 -12.77 -1.74
N ALA A 31 -7.65 -12.53 -2.61
CA ALA A 31 -8.01 -13.50 -3.64
C ALA A 31 -6.86 -13.72 -4.62
N HIS A 32 -6.20 -12.63 -5.03
CA HIS A 32 -5.06 -12.71 -5.93
C HIS A 32 -3.91 -13.55 -5.32
N CYS A 33 -3.68 -13.38 -4.04
CA CYS A 33 -2.59 -14.07 -3.31
C CYS A 33 -3.02 -15.41 -2.73
N LYS A 34 -4.25 -15.86 -2.98
CA LYS A 34 -4.79 -17.12 -2.45
C LYS A 34 -4.65 -17.21 -0.92
N ASN A 35 -4.91 -16.10 -0.25
CA ASN A 35 -4.83 -15.96 1.22
C ASN A 35 -3.45 -16.21 1.81
N ASP A 36 -2.40 -16.15 1.00
CA ASP A 36 -1.02 -16.26 1.49
C ASP A 36 -0.61 -14.92 2.12
N ARG A 37 -0.55 -14.88 3.45
CA ARG A 37 -0.27 -13.65 4.20
C ARG A 37 1.08 -13.04 3.84
N GLY A 38 2.11 -13.86 3.74
CA GLY A 38 3.43 -13.37 3.36
C GLY A 38 3.45 -12.70 2.00
N LEU A 39 2.75 -13.30 1.03
CA LEU A 39 2.65 -12.74 -0.32
C LEU A 39 1.83 -11.46 -0.32
N ILE A 40 0.74 -11.41 0.43
CA ILE A 40 -0.10 -10.21 0.55
C ILE A 40 0.74 -9.03 1.05
N LEU A 41 1.51 -9.25 2.12
CA LEU A 41 2.36 -8.20 2.70
C LEU A 41 3.48 -7.79 1.75
N LEU A 42 4.08 -8.76 1.07
CA LEU A 42 5.15 -8.50 0.10
C LEU A 42 4.65 -7.65 -1.06
N LEU A 43 3.51 -8.00 -1.64
CA LEU A 43 2.93 -7.23 -2.75
C LEU A 43 2.57 -5.81 -2.32
N SER A 44 2.05 -5.65 -1.12
CA SER A 44 1.70 -4.33 -0.59
C SER A 44 2.94 -3.44 -0.46
N LYS A 45 4.03 -4.00 0.07
CA LYS A 45 5.28 -3.27 0.20
C LYS A 45 5.88 -2.95 -1.17
N GLU A 46 5.91 -3.92 -2.08
CA GLU A 46 6.43 -3.71 -3.42
C GLU A 46 5.67 -2.63 -4.18
N ALA A 47 4.35 -2.58 -4.00
CA ALA A 47 3.52 -1.57 -4.65
C ALA A 47 3.99 -0.15 -4.28
N ILE A 48 4.22 0.09 -3.00
CA ILE A 48 4.71 1.38 -2.53
C ILE A 48 6.15 1.63 -2.99
N ASP A 49 7.00 0.62 -2.91
CA ASP A 49 8.40 0.75 -3.35
C ASP A 49 8.48 1.20 -4.81
N LYS A 50 7.61 0.67 -5.67
CA LYS A 50 7.55 1.08 -7.07
C LYS A 50 7.11 2.54 -7.23
N VAL A 51 6.13 2.98 -6.44
CA VAL A 51 5.68 4.37 -6.47
C VAL A 51 6.81 5.30 -6.03
N MET A 52 7.51 4.95 -4.95
CA MET A 52 8.62 5.76 -4.46
C MET A 52 9.74 5.83 -5.49
N GLN A 53 10.06 4.70 -6.12
CA GLN A 53 11.12 4.65 -7.13
C GLN A 53 10.77 5.51 -8.35
N ARG A 54 9.53 5.43 -8.83
CA ARG A 54 9.09 6.26 -9.97
C ARG A 54 9.14 7.75 -9.62
N THR A 55 8.76 8.09 -8.39
CA THR A 55 8.78 9.48 -7.93
C THR A 55 10.21 10.00 -7.90
N MET A 56 11.15 9.22 -7.35
CA MET A 56 12.56 9.58 -7.32
C MET A 56 13.14 9.72 -8.72
N ASP A 57 12.85 8.76 -9.60
CA ASP A 57 13.38 8.75 -10.97
C ASP A 57 12.88 9.95 -11.79
N SER A 58 11.69 10.43 -11.51
CA SER A 58 11.11 11.57 -12.21
C SER A 58 11.55 12.92 -11.63
N GLY A 59 12.30 12.91 -10.55
CA GLY A 59 12.76 14.13 -9.88
C GLY A 59 11.66 14.87 -9.12
N ARG A 60 10.54 14.22 -8.87
CA ARG A 60 9.41 14.85 -8.19
C ARG A 60 9.65 14.91 -6.69
N GLU A 61 9.37 16.04 -6.09
CA GLU A 61 9.58 16.22 -4.65
C GLU A 61 8.38 15.79 -3.82
N PHE A 62 7.17 15.97 -4.36
CA PHE A 62 5.94 15.73 -3.61
C PHE A 62 4.88 15.07 -4.49
N ILE A 63 4.38 13.94 -4.03
CA ILE A 63 3.28 13.23 -4.70
C ILE A 63 2.01 14.08 -4.64
N TYR A 64 1.82 14.78 -3.52
CA TYR A 64 0.61 15.58 -3.27
C TYR A 64 0.36 16.62 -4.37
N LYS A 65 1.42 17.25 -4.87
CA LYS A 65 1.28 18.31 -5.89
C LYS A 65 0.66 17.82 -7.19
N GLU A 66 0.76 16.53 -7.45
CA GLU A 66 0.30 15.94 -8.71
C GLU A 66 -1.08 15.34 -8.62
N MET A 67 -1.64 15.30 -7.44
CA MET A 67 -2.99 14.77 -7.26
C MET A 67 -4.00 15.81 -7.76
N SER A 68 -5.00 15.33 -8.52
CA SER A 68 -6.08 16.19 -8.96
C SER A 68 -6.94 16.60 -7.76
N PRO A 69 -7.70 17.72 -7.88
CA PRO A 69 -8.63 18.08 -6.80
C PRO A 69 -9.62 16.97 -6.46
N ALA A 70 -10.08 16.23 -7.46
CA ALA A 70 -10.98 15.09 -7.23
C ALA A 70 -10.32 13.99 -6.41
N GLU A 71 -9.04 13.72 -6.69
CA GLU A 71 -8.29 12.72 -5.92
C GLU A 71 -8.10 13.16 -4.47
N LYS A 72 -7.79 14.45 -4.26
CA LYS A 72 -7.58 14.99 -2.92
C LYS A 72 -8.86 14.98 -2.08
N ASP A 73 -10.01 15.12 -2.71
CA ASP A 73 -11.30 15.14 -2.04
C ASP A 73 -11.94 13.76 -1.92
N GLN A 74 -11.29 12.74 -2.45
CA GLN A 74 -11.83 11.38 -2.43
C GLN A 74 -11.96 10.85 -0.99
N VAL A 75 -13.13 10.32 -0.69
CA VAL A 75 -13.37 9.64 0.60
C VAL A 75 -13.10 8.15 0.40
N LEU A 76 -12.15 7.61 1.16
CA LEU A 76 -11.80 6.21 1.09
C LEU A 76 -12.67 5.36 2.00
N ASP A 77 -13.09 4.19 1.51
CA ASP A 77 -13.83 3.21 2.32
C ASP A 77 -12.84 2.39 3.13
N VAL A 78 -12.19 3.02 4.08
CA VAL A 78 -11.13 2.43 4.90
C VAL A 78 -11.65 2.30 6.35
N PRO A 79 -11.58 1.09 6.94
CA PRO A 79 -12.11 0.87 8.29
C PRO A 79 -11.45 1.74 9.37
N PHE A 80 -10.11 1.88 9.31
CA PHE A 80 -9.39 2.66 10.32
C PHE A 80 -8.15 3.30 9.70
N PRO A 81 -8.28 4.54 9.20
CA PRO A 81 -7.18 5.21 8.47
C PRO A 81 -6.11 5.76 9.42
N CYS A 82 -5.23 4.88 9.88
CA CYS A 82 -4.15 5.25 10.79
C CYS A 82 -2.79 4.96 10.15
N SER A 83 -1.99 5.98 9.92
CA SER A 83 -0.71 5.84 9.22
C SER A 83 0.32 5.03 10.00
N THR A 84 0.16 4.88 11.32
CA THR A 84 1.08 4.07 12.11
C THR A 84 1.09 2.61 11.66
N GLY A 85 -0.05 2.14 11.12
CA GLY A 85 -0.13 0.79 10.56
C GLY A 85 0.78 0.61 9.35
N LEU A 86 1.00 1.65 8.58
CA LEU A 86 1.90 1.62 7.43
C LEU A 86 3.35 1.40 7.85
N HIS A 87 3.75 1.96 8.98
CA HIS A 87 5.12 1.82 9.45
C HIS A 87 5.50 0.34 9.62
N SER A 88 4.60 -0.46 10.20
CA SER A 88 4.86 -1.88 10.42
C SER A 88 4.89 -2.68 9.11
N ILE A 89 4.17 -2.24 8.10
CA ILE A 89 4.09 -2.93 6.81
C ILE A 89 5.27 -2.56 5.91
N LEU A 90 5.60 -1.27 5.84
CA LEU A 90 6.59 -0.75 4.89
C LEU A 90 8.02 -0.76 5.42
N GLY A 91 8.18 -0.74 6.73
CA GLY A 91 9.49 -0.55 7.35
C GLY A 91 9.84 0.92 7.51
N PRO A 92 10.84 1.25 8.35
CA PRO A 92 11.13 2.64 8.71
C PRO A 92 11.58 3.51 7.53
N ASP A 93 12.40 2.97 6.63
CA ASP A 93 12.96 3.76 5.53
C ASP A 93 11.89 4.15 4.51
N THR A 94 11.11 3.18 4.05
CA THR A 94 10.04 3.42 3.08
C THR A 94 8.95 4.30 3.68
N PHE A 95 8.61 4.06 4.94
CA PHE A 95 7.61 4.87 5.64
C PHE A 95 8.05 6.33 5.73
N SER A 96 9.31 6.57 6.07
CA SER A 96 9.87 7.93 6.16
C SER A 96 9.80 8.66 4.82
N LEU A 97 10.15 7.97 3.73
CA LEU A 97 10.05 8.54 2.39
C LEU A 97 8.61 8.89 2.03
N LEU A 98 7.70 7.99 2.32
CA LEU A 98 6.28 8.23 2.04
C LEU A 98 5.78 9.46 2.81
N GLN A 99 6.16 9.60 4.07
CA GLN A 99 5.82 10.78 4.85
C GLN A 99 6.30 12.06 4.19
N GLN A 100 7.55 12.09 3.74
CA GLN A 100 8.12 13.26 3.09
C GLN A 100 7.38 13.62 1.80
N TYR A 101 7.14 12.62 0.94
CA TYR A 101 6.47 12.86 -0.34
C TYR A 101 5.00 13.24 -0.18
N CYS A 102 4.39 12.87 0.92
CA CYS A 102 2.99 13.19 1.22
C CYS A 102 2.85 14.40 2.15
N LEU A 103 3.92 15.13 2.40
CA LEU A 103 3.94 16.32 3.27
C LEU A 103 3.42 16.04 4.67
N TRP A 104 3.72 14.83 5.21
CA TRP A 104 3.30 14.40 6.54
C TRP A 104 1.78 14.33 6.72
N ASN A 105 1.04 14.31 5.63
CA ASN A 105 -0.42 14.23 5.66
C ASN A 105 -0.86 12.77 5.69
N GLU A 106 -1.43 12.34 6.81
CA GLU A 106 -1.82 10.95 7.03
C GLU A 106 -2.85 10.46 6.02
N GLU A 107 -3.85 11.28 5.70
CA GLU A 107 -4.88 10.92 4.73
C GLU A 107 -4.29 10.69 3.34
N ILE A 108 -3.36 11.54 2.95
CA ILE A 108 -2.69 11.42 1.65
C ILE A 108 -1.84 10.14 1.62
N MET A 109 -1.16 9.82 2.71
CA MET A 109 -0.36 8.59 2.81
C MET A 109 -1.22 7.34 2.59
N ILE A 110 -2.36 7.28 3.25
CA ILE A 110 -3.31 6.17 3.12
C ILE A 110 -3.84 6.10 1.68
N MET A 111 -4.18 7.24 1.10
CA MET A 111 -4.68 7.34 -0.27
C MET A 111 -3.64 6.84 -1.29
N VAL A 112 -2.40 7.27 -1.14
CA VAL A 112 -1.30 6.85 -2.03
C VAL A 112 -1.08 5.34 -1.91
N PHE A 113 -1.14 4.82 -0.69
CA PHE A 113 -0.98 3.39 -0.46
C PHE A 113 -2.08 2.57 -1.16
N ASN A 114 -3.33 2.97 -1.01
CA ASN A 114 -4.45 2.29 -1.67
C ASN A 114 -4.30 2.34 -3.20
N LYS A 115 -3.95 3.50 -3.72
CA LYS A 115 -3.75 3.67 -5.16
C LYS A 115 -2.61 2.78 -5.67
N ALA A 116 -1.51 2.71 -4.92
CA ALA A 116 -0.36 1.89 -5.29
C ALA A 116 -0.73 0.40 -5.37
N VAL A 117 -1.43 -0.11 -4.36
CA VAL A 117 -1.86 -1.51 -4.34
C VAL A 117 -2.81 -1.81 -5.50
N LYS A 118 -3.73 -0.89 -5.77
CA LYS A 118 -4.67 -1.03 -6.88
C LYS A 118 -3.94 -1.09 -8.23
N GLU A 119 -2.96 -0.21 -8.43
CA GLU A 119 -2.16 -0.20 -9.66
C GLU A 119 -1.36 -1.49 -9.82
N GLU A 120 -0.81 -2.00 -8.73
CA GLU A 120 -0.06 -3.26 -8.76
C GLU A 120 -0.94 -4.42 -9.20
N LEU A 121 -2.14 -4.54 -8.63
CA LEU A 121 -3.09 -5.60 -9.01
C LEU A 121 -3.54 -5.45 -10.46
N ASN A 122 -3.78 -4.24 -10.92
CA ASN A 122 -4.16 -3.99 -12.31
C ASN A 122 -3.04 -4.38 -13.27
N SER A 123 -1.79 -4.20 -12.87
CA SER A 123 -0.62 -4.61 -13.64
C SER A 123 -0.64 -6.12 -13.90
N PHE A 124 -0.93 -6.92 -12.88
CA PHE A 124 -1.02 -8.39 -13.05
C PHE A 124 -2.14 -8.79 -13.99
N HIS A 125 -3.29 -8.15 -13.89
CA HIS A 125 -4.41 -8.42 -14.78
C HIS A 125 -4.08 -8.10 -16.24
N ARG A 126 -3.34 -7.01 -16.47
CA ARG A 126 -2.92 -6.65 -17.83
C ARG A 126 -1.93 -7.64 -18.41
N GLU A 127 -1.02 -8.16 -17.58
CA GLU A 127 -0.08 -9.17 -18.00
C GLU A 127 -0.79 -10.47 -18.37
N GLU A 128 -1.76 -10.89 -17.58
CA GLU A 128 -2.58 -12.07 -17.87
C GLU A 128 -3.32 -11.89 -19.19
N ALA A 129 -3.91 -10.73 -19.42
CA ALA A 129 -4.64 -10.45 -20.67
C ALA A 129 -3.70 -10.47 -21.88
N SER A 130 -2.45 -10.04 -21.73
CA SER A 130 -1.50 -9.99 -22.83
C SER A 130 -0.94 -11.36 -23.22
N HIS A 131 -1.12 -12.37 -22.38
CA HIS A 131 -0.66 -13.73 -22.67
C HIS A 131 -1.69 -14.57 -23.42
N ASP A 132 -2.87 -14.08 -23.57
CA ASP A 132 -3.90 -14.74 -24.38
C ASP A 132 -3.83 -14.28 -25.85
#